data_abe5690a582fc5beac982c07c95ae5f9
#
_entry.id   abe5690a582fc5beac982c07c95ae5f9
#
_cell.length_a   1.000
_cell.length_b   1.000
_cell.length_c   1.000
_cell.angle_alpha   90.00
_cell.angle_beta   90.00
_cell.angle_gamma   90.00
#
_symmetry.space_group_name_H-M   'P 1'
#
loop_
_entity.id
_entity.type
_entity.pdbx_description
1 polymer ?
#
loop_
_entity_poly.entity_id
_entity_poly.type
_entity_poly.pdbx_seq_one_letter_code
_entity_poly.pdbx_strand_id
1 'polypeptide(L)'
;ALEVRGLTRAFGVRKALDAVTFDLPSRAFLSVFGPNGAGKTTLVKVLTTLLHPSSGTAKVLGLDVVDDAVEMRKRIGLISHNPLLYPDLTAEENLLFFADMYGIDQPHVRVAELLEAVELDHRKLDLTRTFSRGMLQRLSIARALLHRPEVLFLDEPYSGLDPHAMEILDGLIAQIRGDHTFVMISHDLDKGLELCSHALIMARGRIVLFEPREAIEVAAFRDTYRATVGMGVA
;
A
#
# COMPACT_ATOMS: atom_id res chain seq x y z
N ALA A 1 8.44 -10.68 6.80
CA ALA A 1 8.30 -9.22 6.82
C ALA A 1 7.10 -8.76 7.66
N LEU A 2 5.98 -9.49 7.59
CA LEU A 2 4.80 -9.21 8.40
C LEU A 2 4.48 -10.40 9.28
N GLU A 3 4.16 -10.13 10.55
CA GLU A 3 3.66 -11.12 11.51
C GLU A 3 2.40 -10.53 12.16
N VAL A 4 1.26 -11.14 11.93
CA VAL A 4 -0.05 -10.66 12.41
C VAL A 4 -0.71 -11.74 13.25
N ARG A 5 -1.12 -11.44 14.49
CA ARG A 5 -1.66 -12.40 15.44
C ARG A 5 -2.95 -11.89 16.09
N GLY A 6 -4.07 -12.49 15.74
CA GLY A 6 -5.37 -12.18 16.30
C GLY A 6 -5.77 -10.70 16.20
N LEU A 7 -5.27 -10.01 15.15
CA LEU A 7 -5.41 -8.58 15.01
C LEU A 7 -6.87 -8.16 14.88
N THR A 8 -7.32 -7.33 15.79
CA THR A 8 -8.71 -6.85 15.85
C THR A 8 -8.73 -5.32 15.88
N ARG A 9 -9.61 -4.71 15.09
CA ARG A 9 -9.92 -3.29 15.16
C ARG A 9 -11.42 -3.07 15.16
N ALA A 10 -11.94 -2.49 16.23
CA ALA A 10 -13.35 -2.14 16.39
C ALA A 10 -13.56 -0.63 16.32
N PHE A 11 -14.70 -0.21 15.78
CA PHE A 11 -15.25 1.14 15.81
C PHE A 11 -16.63 1.04 16.47
N GLY A 12 -16.71 1.38 17.75
CA GLY A 12 -17.88 1.09 18.56
C GLY A 12 -18.17 -0.43 18.61
N VAL A 13 -19.36 -0.83 18.24
CA VAL A 13 -19.78 -2.24 18.22
C VAL A 13 -19.35 -2.99 16.95
N ARG A 14 -18.93 -2.29 15.91
CA ARG A 14 -18.54 -2.89 14.62
C ARG A 14 -17.06 -3.22 14.60
N LYS A 15 -16.72 -4.49 14.38
CA LYS A 15 -15.36 -4.92 14.11
C LYS A 15 -15.05 -4.75 12.63
N ALA A 16 -14.07 -3.92 12.30
CA ALA A 16 -13.54 -3.78 10.96
C ALA A 16 -12.44 -4.82 10.66
N LEU A 17 -11.73 -5.27 11.72
CA LEU A 17 -10.87 -6.44 11.71
C LEU A 17 -11.28 -7.32 12.89
N ASP A 18 -11.36 -8.64 12.68
CA ASP A 18 -11.78 -9.61 13.68
C ASP A 18 -10.85 -10.82 13.68
N ALA A 19 -9.89 -10.81 14.62
CA ALA A 19 -8.89 -11.86 14.85
C ALA A 19 -8.07 -12.26 13.59
N VAL A 20 -7.64 -11.30 12.79
CA VAL A 20 -6.82 -11.52 11.58
C VAL A 20 -5.46 -12.08 11.97
N THR A 21 -5.07 -13.20 11.36
CA THR A 21 -3.78 -13.87 11.61
C THR A 21 -3.16 -14.36 10.30
N PHE A 22 -1.94 -13.93 9.98
CA PHE A 22 -1.14 -14.43 8.86
C PHE A 22 0.32 -14.02 9.01
N ASP A 23 1.20 -14.68 8.26
CA ASP A 23 2.62 -14.35 8.13
C ASP A 23 2.96 -14.11 6.67
N LEU A 24 3.73 -13.07 6.39
CA LEU A 24 4.24 -12.77 5.07
C LEU A 24 5.78 -12.75 5.09
N PRO A 25 6.45 -13.54 4.26
CA PRO A 25 7.91 -13.53 4.19
C PRO A 25 8.44 -12.20 3.61
N SER A 26 9.72 -11.92 3.84
CA SER A 26 10.41 -10.77 3.23
C SER A 26 10.48 -10.94 1.70
N ARG A 27 10.46 -9.81 1.00
CA ARG A 27 10.47 -9.74 -0.48
C ARG A 27 9.26 -10.40 -1.15
N ALA A 28 8.21 -10.69 -0.38
CA ALA A 28 6.95 -11.17 -0.93
C ALA A 28 6.10 -10.01 -1.46
N PHE A 29 5.23 -10.33 -2.41
CA PHE A 29 4.19 -9.43 -2.89
C PHE A 29 2.83 -10.00 -2.48
N LEU A 30 2.17 -9.38 -1.50
CA LEU A 30 0.83 -9.76 -1.05
C LEU A 30 -0.22 -8.93 -1.78
N SER A 31 -1.12 -9.59 -2.51
CA SER A 31 -2.34 -8.97 -3.01
C SER A 31 -3.52 -9.27 -2.09
N VAL A 32 -4.19 -8.21 -1.63
CA VAL A 32 -5.33 -8.28 -0.70
C VAL A 32 -6.61 -7.97 -1.46
N PHE A 33 -7.52 -8.92 -1.51
CA PHE A 33 -8.80 -8.86 -2.19
C PHE A 33 -9.97 -8.89 -1.21
N GLY A 34 -11.15 -8.53 -1.69
CA GLY A 34 -12.39 -8.60 -0.93
C GLY A 34 -13.35 -7.47 -1.27
N PRO A 35 -14.63 -7.57 -0.89
CA PRO A 35 -15.64 -6.54 -1.14
C PRO A 35 -15.35 -5.24 -0.38
N ASN A 36 -16.10 -4.18 -0.73
CA ASN A 36 -16.08 -2.95 0.03
C ASN A 36 -16.54 -3.22 1.47
N GLY A 37 -15.85 -2.62 2.44
CA GLY A 37 -16.12 -2.85 3.87
C GLY A 37 -15.57 -4.17 4.43
N ALA A 38 -14.81 -4.96 3.66
CA ALA A 38 -14.18 -6.20 4.13
C ALA A 38 -13.10 -5.98 5.20
N GLY A 39 -12.59 -4.76 5.36
CA GLY A 39 -11.54 -4.42 6.33
C GLY A 39 -10.15 -4.19 5.71
N LYS A 40 -9.99 -4.28 4.38
CA LYS A 40 -8.70 -4.18 3.68
C LYS A 40 -7.93 -2.90 4.01
N THR A 41 -8.54 -1.73 3.77
CA THR A 41 -7.94 -0.43 4.11
C THR A 41 -7.69 -0.27 5.61
N THR A 42 -8.54 -0.86 6.48
CA THR A 42 -8.30 -0.85 7.93
C THR A 42 -7.07 -1.69 8.29
N LEU A 43 -6.87 -2.85 7.65
CA LEU A 43 -5.67 -3.67 7.82
C LEU A 43 -4.41 -2.87 7.43
N VAL A 44 -4.39 -2.26 6.24
CA VAL A 44 -3.28 -1.41 5.81
C VAL A 44 -3.04 -0.25 6.78
N LYS A 45 -4.10 0.45 7.24
CA LYS A 45 -3.95 1.54 8.21
C LYS A 45 -3.36 1.10 9.56
N VAL A 46 -3.68 -0.10 10.03
CA VAL A 46 -3.05 -0.64 11.25
C VAL A 46 -1.60 -1.01 11.00
N LEU A 47 -1.30 -1.72 9.91
CA LEU A 47 0.07 -2.11 9.54
C LEU A 47 0.97 -0.92 9.21
N THR A 48 0.41 0.22 8.81
CA THR A 48 1.14 1.47 8.57
C THR A 48 1.11 2.44 9.75
N THR A 49 0.70 1.99 10.93
CA THR A 49 0.64 2.80 12.17
C THR A 49 -0.32 3.99 12.15
N LEU A 50 -1.18 4.08 11.14
CA LEU A 50 -2.20 5.16 11.05
C LEU A 50 -3.39 4.89 11.97
N LEU A 51 -3.58 3.64 12.41
CA LEU A 51 -4.61 3.23 13.37
C LEU A 51 -4.02 2.25 14.38
N HIS A 52 -4.31 2.44 15.65
CA HIS A 52 -3.99 1.44 16.68
C HIS A 52 -4.95 0.25 16.60
N PRO A 53 -4.49 -0.99 16.80
CA PRO A 53 -5.36 -2.14 16.97
C PRO A 53 -6.18 -2.00 18.27
N SER A 54 -7.34 -2.67 18.33
CA SER A 54 -8.12 -2.78 19.57
C SER A 54 -7.64 -3.95 20.44
N SER A 55 -7.12 -5.01 19.79
CA SER A 55 -6.48 -6.17 20.44
C SER A 55 -5.70 -6.98 19.40
N GLY A 56 -4.90 -7.93 19.85
CA GLY A 56 -3.96 -8.68 19.02
C GLY A 56 -2.67 -7.88 18.79
N THR A 57 -1.76 -8.44 18.02
CA THR A 57 -0.45 -7.83 17.72
C THR A 57 -0.15 -7.88 16.22
N ALA A 58 0.62 -6.92 15.74
CA ALA A 58 1.18 -6.95 14.39
C ALA A 58 2.61 -6.42 14.42
N LYS A 59 3.49 -7.08 13.67
CA LYS A 59 4.87 -6.62 13.47
C LYS A 59 5.15 -6.47 11.99
N VAL A 60 5.87 -5.42 11.64
CA VAL A 60 6.40 -5.16 10.31
C VAL A 60 7.92 -5.06 10.42
N LEU A 61 8.66 -5.90 9.69
CA LEU A 61 10.12 -5.99 9.79
C LEU A 61 10.62 -6.28 11.23
N GLY A 62 9.83 -7.04 12.01
CA GLY A 62 10.11 -7.32 13.41
C GLY A 62 9.75 -6.20 14.40
N LEU A 63 9.36 -5.01 13.92
CA LEU A 63 8.97 -3.86 14.71
C LEU A 63 7.46 -3.90 15.02
N ASP A 64 7.07 -3.64 16.28
CA ASP A 64 5.65 -3.61 16.67
C ASP A 64 4.96 -2.35 16.14
N VAL A 65 3.73 -2.51 15.61
CA VAL A 65 2.97 -1.41 15.01
C VAL A 65 2.53 -0.32 16.01
N VAL A 66 2.63 -0.58 17.31
CA VAL A 66 2.29 0.35 18.39
C VAL A 66 3.54 0.90 19.03
N ASP A 67 4.38 0.01 19.56
CA ASP A 67 5.52 0.40 20.39
C ASP A 67 6.68 0.99 19.56
N ASP A 68 6.90 0.46 18.35
CA ASP A 68 8.00 0.87 17.46
C ASP A 68 7.54 1.75 16.28
N ALA A 69 6.37 2.37 16.38
CA ALA A 69 5.71 3.08 15.26
C ALA A 69 6.60 4.15 14.59
N VAL A 70 7.41 4.87 15.35
CA VAL A 70 8.28 5.93 14.81
C VAL A 70 9.39 5.34 13.96
N GLU A 71 10.05 4.29 14.45
CA GLU A 71 11.15 3.63 13.71
C GLU A 71 10.61 2.87 12.49
N MET A 72 9.45 2.25 12.62
CA MET A 72 8.80 1.55 11.52
C MET A 72 8.46 2.48 10.36
N ARG A 73 7.96 3.71 10.63
CA ARG A 73 7.62 4.69 9.58
C ARG A 73 8.82 5.08 8.71
N LYS A 74 10.04 4.99 9.20
CA LYS A 74 11.25 5.23 8.41
C LYS A 74 11.55 4.12 7.41
N ARG A 75 10.93 2.95 7.58
CA ARG A 75 11.20 1.74 6.79
C ARG A 75 10.02 1.31 5.93
N ILE A 76 8.88 1.99 6.01
CA ILE A 76 7.68 1.68 5.23
C ILE A 76 7.27 2.85 4.34
N GLY A 77 6.77 2.56 3.14
CA GLY A 77 6.14 3.53 2.25
C GLY A 77 4.65 3.24 2.12
N LEU A 78 3.85 4.29 2.00
CA LEU A 78 2.40 4.19 1.81
C LEU A 78 1.96 5.01 0.61
N ILE A 79 1.35 4.34 -0.37
CA ILE A 79 0.57 4.93 -1.45
C ILE A 79 -0.89 4.65 -1.13
N SER A 80 -1.68 5.70 -0.91
CA SER A 80 -3.08 5.59 -0.55
C SER A 80 -3.95 6.37 -1.52
N HIS A 81 -5.27 6.14 -1.45
CA HIS A 81 -6.24 6.90 -2.24
C HIS A 81 -6.13 8.43 -2.00
N ASN A 82 -5.74 8.85 -0.80
CA ASN A 82 -5.34 10.23 -0.53
C ASN A 82 -3.84 10.37 -0.78
N PRO A 83 -3.40 11.24 -1.70
CA PRO A 83 -1.97 11.36 -2.06
C PRO A 83 -1.08 11.86 -0.93
N LEU A 84 -1.65 12.42 0.15
CA LEU A 84 -0.91 12.99 1.28
C LEU A 84 0.11 14.05 0.82
N LEU A 85 -0.30 14.92 -0.07
CA LEU A 85 0.47 16.04 -0.62
C LEU A 85 -0.14 17.35 -0.18
N TYR A 86 0.68 18.38 -0.10
CA TYR A 86 0.27 19.75 0.25
C TYR A 86 -0.08 20.50 -1.05
N PRO A 87 -1.35 20.91 -1.24
CA PRO A 87 -1.80 21.47 -2.52
C PRO A 87 -1.18 22.83 -2.86
N ASP A 88 -0.75 23.58 -1.86
CA ASP A 88 -0.15 24.90 -2.00
C ASP A 88 1.38 24.88 -2.08
N LEU A 89 1.98 23.70 -2.12
CA LEU A 89 3.40 23.49 -2.43
C LEU A 89 3.56 22.98 -3.86
N THR A 90 4.70 23.32 -4.47
CA THR A 90 5.12 22.72 -5.76
C THR A 90 5.43 21.23 -5.60
N ALA A 91 5.59 20.51 -6.72
CA ALA A 91 5.97 19.10 -6.67
C ALA A 91 7.34 18.91 -5.98
N GLU A 92 8.31 19.76 -6.30
CA GLU A 92 9.65 19.73 -5.71
C GLU A 92 9.59 20.06 -4.21
N GLU A 93 8.88 21.13 -3.80
CA GLU A 93 8.73 21.53 -2.40
C GLU A 93 8.03 20.45 -1.57
N ASN A 94 7.01 19.78 -2.11
CA ASN A 94 6.38 18.63 -1.47
C ASN A 94 7.40 17.53 -1.14
N LEU A 95 8.21 17.13 -2.11
CA LEU A 95 9.19 16.07 -1.90
C LEU A 95 10.33 16.51 -0.97
N LEU A 96 10.80 17.76 -1.08
CA LEU A 96 11.82 18.31 -0.18
C LEU A 96 11.33 18.38 1.27
N PHE A 97 10.07 18.76 1.49
CA PHE A 97 9.47 18.75 2.83
C PHE A 97 9.51 17.35 3.47
N PHE A 98 9.14 16.31 2.73
CA PHE A 98 9.21 14.95 3.24
C PHE A 98 10.67 14.46 3.36
N ALA A 99 11.56 14.88 2.46
CA ALA A 99 12.98 14.54 2.54
C ALA A 99 13.62 15.07 3.82
N ASP A 100 13.29 16.30 4.23
CA ASP A 100 13.71 16.89 5.49
C ASP A 100 13.17 16.11 6.69
N MET A 101 11.88 15.78 6.68
CA MET A 101 11.25 14.97 7.74
C MET A 101 11.90 13.59 7.92
N TYR A 102 12.37 12.97 6.83
CA TYR A 102 13.07 11.67 6.87
C TYR A 102 14.59 11.80 7.08
N GLY A 103 15.14 13.00 7.10
CA GLY A 103 16.58 13.25 7.23
C GLY A 103 17.38 12.68 6.04
N ILE A 104 16.88 12.88 4.81
CA ILE A 104 17.52 12.33 3.60
C ILE A 104 18.80 13.10 3.30
N ASP A 105 19.90 12.39 3.17
CA ASP A 105 21.16 12.95 2.67
C ASP A 105 21.01 13.35 1.20
N GLN A 106 21.52 14.56 0.85
CA GLN A 106 21.44 15.12 -0.50
C GLN A 106 20.00 15.16 -1.07
N PRO A 107 19.03 15.80 -0.35
CA PRO A 107 17.62 15.72 -0.68
C PRO A 107 17.30 16.21 -2.10
N HIS A 108 17.97 17.25 -2.60
CA HIS A 108 17.76 17.75 -3.96
C HIS A 108 18.12 16.74 -5.06
N VAL A 109 19.18 15.95 -4.85
CA VAL A 109 19.58 14.89 -5.81
C VAL A 109 18.50 13.80 -5.82
N ARG A 110 18.10 13.33 -4.62
CA ARG A 110 17.08 12.30 -4.49
C ARG A 110 15.71 12.71 -5.03
N VAL A 111 15.33 13.96 -4.80
CA VAL A 111 14.06 14.52 -5.32
C VAL A 111 14.10 14.62 -6.85
N ALA A 112 15.21 15.07 -7.45
CA ALA A 112 15.35 15.14 -8.90
C ALA A 112 15.24 13.75 -9.56
N GLU A 113 15.96 12.74 -9.02
CA GLU A 113 15.86 11.34 -9.48
C GLU A 113 14.40 10.82 -9.48
N LEU A 114 13.68 11.09 -8.42
CA LEU A 114 12.31 10.61 -8.29
C LEU A 114 11.33 11.36 -9.18
N LEU A 115 11.49 12.68 -9.36
CA LEU A 115 10.65 13.45 -10.26
C LEU A 115 10.86 13.02 -11.72
N GLU A 116 12.09 12.69 -12.11
CA GLU A 116 12.39 12.10 -13.41
C GLU A 116 11.75 10.71 -13.56
N ALA A 117 11.92 9.83 -12.56
CA ALA A 117 11.37 8.47 -12.57
C ALA A 117 9.83 8.42 -12.68
N VAL A 118 9.13 9.44 -12.17
CA VAL A 118 7.67 9.58 -12.29
C VAL A 118 7.25 10.54 -13.41
N GLU A 119 8.19 10.97 -14.27
CA GLU A 119 7.96 11.89 -15.40
C GLU A 119 7.26 13.21 -15.01
N LEU A 120 7.70 13.82 -13.92
CA LEU A 120 7.20 15.10 -13.41
C LEU A 120 8.28 16.18 -13.26
N ASP A 121 9.50 15.94 -13.74
CA ASP A 121 10.61 16.88 -13.69
C ASP A 121 10.29 18.21 -14.39
N HIS A 122 9.61 18.16 -15.55
CA HIS A 122 9.16 19.31 -16.33
C HIS A 122 8.05 20.14 -15.65
N ARG A 123 7.41 19.61 -14.60
CA ARG A 123 6.36 20.25 -13.82
C ARG A 123 6.75 20.48 -12.35
N LYS A 124 8.02 20.29 -12.00
CA LYS A 124 8.50 20.32 -10.62
C LYS A 124 8.21 21.60 -9.84
N LEU A 125 8.16 22.74 -10.55
CA LEU A 125 7.88 24.06 -9.98
C LEU A 125 6.40 24.44 -10.00
N ASP A 126 5.50 23.58 -10.50
CA ASP A 126 4.08 23.84 -10.51
C ASP A 126 3.43 23.43 -9.17
N LEU A 127 2.46 24.21 -8.73
CA LEU A 127 1.70 23.92 -7.53
C LEU A 127 0.88 22.64 -7.71
N THR A 128 0.93 21.72 -6.73
CA THR A 128 0.27 20.42 -6.86
C THR A 128 -1.24 20.49 -6.94
N ARG A 129 -1.89 21.57 -6.50
CA ARG A 129 -3.32 21.82 -6.73
C ARG A 129 -3.71 21.95 -8.21
N THR A 130 -2.73 22.19 -9.11
CA THR A 130 -2.96 22.27 -10.56
C THR A 130 -2.77 20.93 -11.26
N PHE A 131 -2.39 19.88 -10.52
CA PHE A 131 -2.10 18.57 -11.07
C PHE A 131 -3.37 17.78 -11.35
N SER A 132 -3.35 17.00 -12.43
CA SER A 132 -4.36 15.98 -12.67
C SER A 132 -4.28 14.87 -11.60
N ARG A 133 -5.33 14.06 -11.48
CA ARG A 133 -5.35 12.92 -10.55
C ARG A 133 -4.18 11.96 -10.80
N GLY A 134 -3.87 11.67 -12.07
CA GLY A 134 -2.72 10.82 -12.44
C GLY A 134 -1.39 11.44 -12.04
N MET A 135 -1.20 12.76 -12.21
CA MET A 135 0.01 13.46 -11.76
C MET A 135 0.14 13.44 -10.23
N LEU A 136 -0.94 13.66 -9.49
CA LEU A 136 -0.93 13.56 -8.03
C LEU A 136 -0.57 12.14 -7.56
N GLN A 137 -1.08 11.12 -8.23
CA GLN A 137 -0.76 9.73 -7.90
C GLN A 137 0.73 9.44 -8.18
N ARG A 138 1.27 9.86 -9.33
CA ARG A 138 2.70 9.71 -9.66
C ARG A 138 3.59 10.42 -8.63
N LEU A 139 3.24 11.63 -8.22
CA LEU A 139 3.97 12.36 -7.18
C LEU A 139 3.85 11.67 -5.80
N SER A 140 2.70 11.06 -5.49
CA SER A 140 2.51 10.26 -4.28
C SER A 140 3.40 9.01 -4.26
N ILE A 141 3.64 8.40 -5.42
CA ILE A 141 4.60 7.29 -5.57
C ILE A 141 6.02 7.77 -5.28
N ALA A 142 6.45 8.89 -5.90
CA ALA A 142 7.76 9.50 -5.63
C ALA A 142 7.95 9.78 -4.12
N ARG A 143 6.94 10.36 -3.47
CA ARG A 143 6.94 10.60 -2.02
C ARG A 143 7.10 9.31 -1.21
N ALA A 144 6.39 8.25 -1.58
CA ALA A 144 6.44 6.98 -0.86
C ALA A 144 7.79 6.26 -1.01
N LEU A 145 8.52 6.51 -2.10
CA LEU A 145 9.83 5.92 -2.39
C LEU A 145 11.02 6.78 -1.91
N LEU A 146 10.75 7.98 -1.40
CA LEU A 146 11.78 8.98 -1.10
C LEU A 146 12.86 8.47 -0.14
N HIS A 147 12.45 7.81 0.93
CA HIS A 147 13.30 7.30 2.02
C HIS A 147 13.71 5.83 1.84
N ARG A 148 13.53 5.28 0.62
CA ARG A 148 13.90 3.88 0.27
C ARG A 148 13.31 2.84 1.23
N PRO A 149 11.99 2.78 1.37
CA PRO A 149 11.32 1.87 2.30
C PRO A 149 11.57 0.41 1.96
N GLU A 150 11.61 -0.46 2.96
CA GLU A 150 11.73 -1.92 2.77
C GLU A 150 10.37 -2.60 2.51
N VAL A 151 9.29 -1.98 2.98
CA VAL A 151 7.92 -2.46 2.75
C VAL A 151 7.08 -1.34 2.15
N LEU A 152 6.38 -1.65 1.06
CA LEU A 152 5.46 -0.73 0.37
C LEU A 152 4.02 -1.20 0.52
N PHE A 153 3.19 -0.33 1.08
CA PHE A 153 1.75 -0.51 1.16
C PHE A 153 1.07 0.31 0.05
N LEU A 154 0.25 -0.36 -0.76
CA LEU A 154 -0.41 0.18 -1.94
C LEU A 154 -1.92 0.00 -1.77
N ASP A 155 -2.65 1.06 -1.43
CA ASP A 155 -4.11 1.00 -1.29
C ASP A 155 -4.78 1.46 -2.59
N GLU A 156 -5.15 0.51 -3.44
CA GLU A 156 -5.76 0.70 -4.76
C GLU A 156 -4.92 1.59 -5.71
N PRO A 157 -3.63 1.29 -5.90
CA PRO A 157 -2.69 2.20 -6.56
C PRO A 157 -3.03 2.49 -8.03
N TYR A 158 -3.77 1.60 -8.70
CA TYR A 158 -4.19 1.74 -10.10
C TYR A 158 -5.51 2.48 -10.28
N SER A 159 -6.26 2.74 -9.19
CA SER A 159 -7.60 3.33 -9.27
C SER A 159 -7.58 4.75 -9.84
N GLY A 160 -8.24 4.92 -11.00
CA GLY A 160 -8.37 6.21 -11.68
C GLY A 160 -7.09 6.73 -12.34
N LEU A 161 -6.12 5.86 -12.58
CA LEU A 161 -4.98 6.14 -13.46
C LEU A 161 -5.39 5.97 -14.92
N ASP A 162 -4.79 6.80 -15.78
CA ASP A 162 -4.78 6.56 -17.22
C ASP A 162 -3.74 5.48 -17.58
N PRO A 163 -3.78 4.92 -18.81
CA PRO A 163 -2.87 3.85 -19.22
C PRO A 163 -1.38 4.21 -19.05
N HIS A 164 -1.00 5.44 -19.35
CA HIS A 164 0.39 5.89 -19.23
C HIS A 164 0.87 5.91 -17.77
N ALA A 165 0.05 6.43 -16.85
CA ALA A 165 0.37 6.40 -15.44
C ALA A 165 0.43 4.98 -14.85
N MET A 166 -0.36 4.03 -15.40
CA MET A 166 -0.26 2.61 -15.05
C MET A 166 1.07 2.00 -15.50
N GLU A 167 1.54 2.31 -16.72
CA GLU A 167 2.83 1.84 -17.24
C GLU A 167 3.99 2.34 -16.38
N ILE A 168 3.97 3.62 -15.97
CA ILE A 168 4.98 4.17 -15.07
C ILE A 168 4.99 3.43 -13.74
N LEU A 169 3.83 3.20 -13.13
CA LEU A 169 3.72 2.46 -11.86
C LEU A 169 4.22 1.02 -12.00
N ASP A 170 3.85 0.33 -13.09
CA ASP A 170 4.31 -1.03 -13.38
C ASP A 170 5.84 -1.09 -13.55
N GLY A 171 6.42 -0.13 -14.27
CA GLY A 171 7.87 0.00 -14.43
C GLY A 171 8.60 0.20 -13.10
N LEU A 172 8.09 1.09 -12.24
CA LEU A 172 8.65 1.32 -10.91
C LEU A 172 8.55 0.09 -10.00
N ILE A 173 7.38 -0.58 -9.97
CA ILE A 173 7.20 -1.83 -9.21
C ILE A 173 8.17 -2.90 -9.71
N ALA A 174 8.28 -3.09 -11.03
CA ALA A 174 9.18 -4.09 -11.61
C ALA A 174 10.65 -3.84 -11.24
N GLN A 175 11.07 -2.57 -11.26
CA GLN A 175 12.44 -2.17 -10.93
C GLN A 175 12.82 -2.48 -9.47
N ILE A 176 11.89 -2.32 -8.51
CA ILE A 176 12.17 -2.45 -7.09
C ILE A 176 11.67 -3.77 -6.48
N ARG A 177 10.95 -4.60 -7.25
CA ARG A 177 10.27 -5.82 -6.76
C ARG A 177 11.21 -6.82 -6.08
N GLY A 178 12.46 -6.95 -6.54
CA GLY A 178 13.42 -7.94 -6.02
C GLY A 178 13.87 -7.66 -4.58
N ASP A 179 13.85 -6.42 -4.15
CA ASP A 179 14.42 -5.97 -2.88
C ASP A 179 13.38 -5.53 -1.85
N HIS A 180 12.12 -5.35 -2.27
CA HIS A 180 11.07 -4.81 -1.42
C HIS A 180 9.97 -5.84 -1.14
N THR A 181 9.30 -5.68 -0.01
CA THR A 181 8.04 -6.37 0.29
C THR A 181 6.87 -5.47 -0.08
N PHE A 182 5.84 -6.03 -0.69
CA PHE A 182 4.65 -5.29 -1.10
C PHE A 182 3.39 -5.83 -0.43
N VAL A 183 2.51 -4.92 -0.05
CA VAL A 183 1.13 -5.23 0.37
C VAL A 183 0.21 -4.36 -0.47
N MET A 184 -0.50 -4.94 -1.42
CA MET A 184 -1.36 -4.21 -2.35
C MET A 184 -2.82 -4.59 -2.16
N ILE A 185 -3.69 -3.62 -1.94
CA ILE A 185 -5.13 -3.79 -2.10
C ILE A 185 -5.48 -3.59 -3.57
N SER A 186 -6.18 -4.57 -4.15
CA SER A 186 -6.65 -4.48 -5.52
C SER A 186 -8.11 -4.91 -5.66
N HIS A 187 -8.84 -4.22 -6.53
CA HIS A 187 -10.15 -4.66 -7.04
C HIS A 187 -10.03 -5.42 -8.36
N ASP A 188 -8.91 -5.29 -9.04
CA ASP A 188 -8.59 -6.04 -10.24
C ASP A 188 -7.92 -7.37 -9.85
N LEU A 189 -8.65 -8.48 -10.05
CA LEU A 189 -8.16 -9.81 -9.73
C LEU A 189 -7.01 -10.24 -10.62
N ASP A 190 -7.08 -9.91 -11.92
CA ASP A 190 -6.08 -10.35 -12.89
C ASP A 190 -4.75 -9.66 -12.62
N LYS A 191 -4.78 -8.33 -12.47
CA LYS A 191 -3.58 -7.56 -12.13
C LYS A 191 -3.01 -7.93 -10.77
N GLY A 192 -3.86 -8.14 -9.77
CA GLY A 192 -3.41 -8.54 -8.44
C GLY A 192 -2.79 -9.94 -8.42
N LEU A 193 -3.34 -10.91 -9.16
CA LEU A 193 -2.78 -12.26 -9.26
C LEU A 193 -1.53 -12.34 -10.15
N GLU A 194 -1.39 -11.46 -11.14
CA GLU A 194 -0.18 -11.33 -11.95
C GLU A 194 1.03 -10.89 -11.09
N LEU A 195 0.82 -9.92 -10.23
CA LEU A 195 1.88 -9.32 -9.43
C LEU A 195 2.22 -10.10 -8.16
N CYS A 196 1.29 -10.87 -7.59
CA CYS A 196 1.46 -11.42 -6.25
C CYS A 196 2.33 -12.68 -6.20
N SER A 197 3.02 -12.86 -5.08
CA SER A 197 3.55 -14.15 -4.61
C SER A 197 2.62 -14.79 -3.56
N HIS A 198 1.75 -14.00 -2.93
CA HIS A 198 0.74 -14.44 -1.98
C HIS A 198 -0.56 -13.66 -2.21
N ALA A 199 -1.68 -14.35 -2.10
CA ALA A 199 -3.00 -13.73 -2.20
C ALA A 199 -3.81 -13.93 -0.93
N LEU A 200 -4.55 -12.90 -0.53
CA LEU A 200 -5.40 -12.88 0.65
C LEU A 200 -6.79 -12.38 0.27
N ILE A 201 -7.84 -13.13 0.60
CA ILE A 201 -9.22 -12.69 0.47
C ILE A 201 -9.77 -12.36 1.86
N MET A 202 -10.32 -11.17 2.01
CA MET A 202 -10.98 -10.73 3.23
C MET A 202 -12.50 -10.57 3.06
N ALA A 203 -13.26 -10.93 4.08
CA ALA A 203 -14.68 -10.61 4.20
C ALA A 203 -15.05 -10.32 5.67
N ARG A 204 -15.87 -9.29 5.89
CA ARG A 204 -16.40 -8.94 7.22
C ARG A 204 -15.32 -8.88 8.32
N GLY A 205 -14.14 -8.35 7.97
CA GLY A 205 -13.01 -8.19 8.89
C GLY A 205 -12.17 -9.46 9.12
N ARG A 206 -12.46 -10.58 8.45
CA ARG A 206 -11.77 -11.86 8.62
C ARG A 206 -11.07 -12.29 7.34
N ILE A 207 -10.06 -13.13 7.47
CA ILE A 207 -9.43 -13.82 6.34
C ILE A 207 -10.33 -14.99 5.93
N VAL A 208 -10.70 -15.03 4.64
CA VAL A 208 -11.42 -16.16 4.01
C VAL A 208 -10.42 -17.12 3.39
N LEU A 209 -9.34 -16.58 2.77
CA LEU A 209 -8.29 -17.35 2.13
C LEU A 209 -6.97 -16.60 2.24
N PHE A 210 -5.90 -17.32 2.52
CA PHE A 210 -4.52 -16.84 2.42
C PHE A 210 -3.63 -17.96 1.89
N GLU A 211 -3.09 -17.78 0.69
CA GLU A 211 -2.31 -18.81 -0.01
C GLU A 211 -1.15 -18.20 -0.80
N PRO A 212 -0.03 -18.95 -0.93
CA PRO A 212 1.01 -18.62 -1.90
C PRO A 212 0.46 -18.76 -3.33
N ARG A 213 0.94 -17.93 -4.25
CA ARG A 213 0.48 -17.88 -5.65
C ARG A 213 0.57 -19.24 -6.36
N GLU A 214 1.57 -20.03 -6.02
CA GLU A 214 1.81 -21.35 -6.58
C GLU A 214 0.70 -22.37 -6.23
N ALA A 215 0.05 -22.22 -5.09
CA ALA A 215 -1.04 -23.07 -4.64
C ALA A 215 -2.41 -22.62 -5.18
N ILE A 216 -2.50 -21.42 -5.78
CA ILE A 216 -3.76 -20.84 -6.26
C ILE A 216 -4.14 -21.43 -7.62
N GLU A 217 -5.22 -22.20 -7.65
CA GLU A 217 -5.95 -22.50 -8.88
C GLU A 217 -6.86 -21.30 -9.20
N VAL A 218 -6.63 -20.63 -10.34
CA VAL A 218 -7.23 -19.31 -10.65
C VAL A 218 -8.77 -19.37 -10.73
N ALA A 219 -9.35 -20.45 -11.27
CA ALA A 219 -10.81 -20.56 -11.37
C ALA A 219 -11.44 -20.71 -9.99
N ALA A 220 -10.90 -21.58 -9.12
CA ALA A 220 -11.36 -21.77 -7.75
C ALA A 220 -11.21 -20.50 -6.92
N PHE A 221 -10.10 -19.76 -7.11
CA PHE A 221 -9.90 -18.46 -6.46
C PHE A 221 -10.95 -17.43 -6.87
N ARG A 222 -11.26 -17.33 -8.18
CA ARG A 222 -12.30 -16.45 -8.70
C ARG A 222 -13.68 -16.80 -8.15
N ASP A 223 -13.99 -18.09 -8.03
CA ASP A 223 -15.27 -18.54 -7.48
C ASP A 223 -15.38 -18.21 -5.97
N THR A 224 -14.31 -18.44 -5.21
CA THR A 224 -14.22 -18.03 -3.79
C THR A 224 -14.40 -16.52 -3.65
N TYR A 225 -13.74 -15.73 -4.50
CA TYR A 225 -13.89 -14.27 -4.49
C TYR A 225 -15.33 -13.84 -4.82
N ARG A 226 -15.95 -14.42 -5.87
CA ARG A 226 -17.34 -14.12 -6.25
C ARG A 226 -18.32 -14.46 -5.13
N ALA A 227 -18.17 -15.62 -4.51
CA ALA A 227 -18.97 -16.01 -3.34
C ALA A 227 -18.83 -15.01 -2.19
N THR A 228 -17.58 -14.55 -1.95
CA THR A 228 -17.26 -13.57 -0.91
C THR A 228 -17.90 -12.20 -1.19
N VAL A 229 -17.88 -11.74 -2.44
CA VAL A 229 -18.53 -10.48 -2.86
C VAL A 229 -20.04 -10.57 -2.73
N GLY A 230 -20.65 -11.71 -3.12
CA GLY A 230 -22.10 -11.95 -2.97
C GLY A 230 -22.58 -11.93 -1.51
N MET A 231 -21.74 -12.34 -0.56
CA MET A 231 -22.05 -12.26 0.88
C MET A 231 -22.00 -10.83 1.45
N GLY A 232 -21.40 -9.87 0.73
CA GLY A 232 -21.26 -8.48 1.16
C GLY A 232 -22.43 -7.57 0.83
N VAL A 233 -23.44 -8.07 0.09
CA VAL A 233 -24.60 -7.29 -0.41
C VAL A 233 -25.87 -7.52 0.46
N ALA A 234 -25.78 -8.27 1.54
CA ALA A 234 -26.88 -8.53 2.49
C ALA A 234 -26.72 -7.76 3.80
#